data_ce5bb01c96c1aa8fd48651244124e338
#
_entry.id   ce5bb01c96c1aa8fd48651244124e338
#
_cell.length_a   1.000
_cell.length_b   1.000
_cell.length_c   1.000
_cell.angle_alpha   90.00
_cell.angle_beta   90.00
_cell.angle_gamma   90.00
#
_symmetry.space_group_name_H-M   'P 1'
#
loop_
_entity.id
_entity.type
_entity.pdbx_description
1 polymer ?
#
loop_
_entity_poly.entity_id
_entity_poly.type
_entity_poly.pdbx_seq_one_letter_code
_entity_poly.pdbx_strand_id
1 'polypeptide(L)'
;MEKQKKHFQSVRFKLFLTMCVTITIIVLCLVIINSVVLGSFYMYSKTRTVRNVYNRINAFYNNNGNDNSIEDELRRIAFNNSFDIFIETQENVIVFSTDKDLYTTINMITNAKNSSNDVNVIFSDEKIEVSKINDKYNNINYILLSGRLDNGYHLYISMPAVPIEESVEISNQALIIIGLIILLISAIIASYISKKFSEPIVQLNAITNKMAKLDFSQKYTPVDTDDEINDLGKSINTMSDKLETTIKQLRANNSELEKDIEE
;
A
#
# COMPACT_ATOMS: atom_id res chain seq x y z
N MET A 1 33.47 -18.65 -13.02
CA MET A 1 32.74 -17.41 -13.36
C MET A 1 31.84 -17.55 -14.60
N GLU A 2 32.19 -18.34 -15.61
CA GLU A 2 31.39 -18.51 -16.85
C GLU A 2 30.06 -19.26 -16.65
N LYS A 3 30.00 -20.25 -15.74
CA LYS A 3 28.78 -20.98 -15.40
C LYS A 3 27.71 -20.09 -14.69
N GLN A 4 28.15 -19.14 -13.89
CA GLN A 4 27.22 -18.18 -13.24
C GLN A 4 26.62 -17.19 -14.25
N LYS A 5 27.42 -16.70 -15.23
CA LYS A 5 26.92 -15.82 -16.30
C LYS A 5 25.82 -16.46 -17.16
N LYS A 6 25.96 -17.79 -17.44
CA LYS A 6 24.97 -18.54 -18.23
C LYS A 6 23.63 -18.73 -17.51
N HIS A 7 23.62 -18.76 -16.17
CA HIS A 7 22.40 -18.90 -15.39
C HIS A 7 21.57 -17.59 -15.40
N PHE A 8 22.22 -16.43 -15.35
CA PHE A 8 21.56 -15.10 -15.46
C PHE A 8 20.99 -14.82 -16.86
N GLN A 9 21.39 -15.53 -17.90
CA GLN A 9 20.88 -15.39 -19.27
C GLN A 9 19.69 -16.29 -19.58
N SER A 10 19.34 -17.22 -18.69
CA SER A 10 18.20 -18.11 -18.88
C SER A 10 16.89 -17.29 -18.82
N VAL A 11 16.01 -17.50 -19.81
CA VAL A 11 14.66 -16.91 -19.86
C VAL A 11 13.91 -17.20 -18.57
N ARG A 12 14.07 -18.41 -18.03
CA ARG A 12 13.49 -18.85 -16.77
C ARG A 12 13.89 -17.94 -15.60
N PHE A 13 15.19 -17.65 -15.47
CA PHE A 13 15.69 -16.79 -14.38
C PHE A 13 15.22 -15.34 -14.55
N LYS A 14 15.22 -14.82 -15.77
CA LYS A 14 14.72 -13.46 -16.05
C LYS A 14 13.24 -13.32 -15.71
N LEU A 15 12.42 -14.28 -16.10
CA LEU A 15 10.99 -14.29 -15.85
C LEU A 15 10.69 -14.39 -14.34
N PHE A 16 11.38 -15.27 -13.63
CA PHE A 16 11.30 -15.37 -12.18
C PHE A 16 11.71 -14.06 -11.50
N LEU A 17 12.84 -13.48 -11.89
CA LEU A 17 13.36 -12.23 -11.32
C LEU A 17 12.42 -11.06 -11.58
N THR A 18 11.89 -10.91 -12.80
CA THR A 18 10.93 -9.83 -13.11
C THR A 18 9.67 -9.94 -12.27
N MET A 19 9.12 -11.14 -12.10
CA MET A 19 7.93 -11.34 -11.24
C MET A 19 8.24 -10.98 -9.78
N CYS A 20 9.36 -11.44 -9.23
CA CYS A 20 9.74 -11.11 -7.86
C CYS A 20 9.97 -9.61 -7.67
N VAL A 21 10.65 -8.93 -8.58
CA VAL A 21 10.89 -7.49 -8.52
C VAL A 21 9.58 -6.72 -8.61
N THR A 22 8.68 -7.09 -9.52
CA THR A 22 7.38 -6.44 -9.66
C THR A 22 6.56 -6.53 -8.36
N ILE A 23 6.48 -7.72 -7.75
CA ILE A 23 5.74 -7.92 -6.51
C ILE A 23 6.40 -7.14 -5.36
N THR A 24 7.73 -7.13 -5.28
CA THR A 24 8.46 -6.35 -4.28
C THR A 24 8.15 -4.86 -4.39
N ILE A 25 8.14 -4.32 -5.61
CA ILE A 25 7.78 -2.91 -5.85
C ILE A 25 6.35 -2.63 -5.40
N ILE A 26 5.39 -3.50 -5.72
CA ILE A 26 3.98 -3.33 -5.31
C ILE A 26 3.87 -3.31 -3.78
N VAL A 27 4.52 -4.24 -3.08
CA VAL A 27 4.50 -4.30 -1.60
C VAL A 27 5.11 -3.03 -1.00
N LEU A 28 6.25 -2.57 -1.53
CA LEU A 28 6.89 -1.33 -1.07
C LEU A 28 5.98 -0.10 -1.31
N CYS A 29 5.37 -0.01 -2.48
CA CYS A 29 4.40 1.07 -2.77
C CYS A 29 3.22 1.05 -1.80
N LEU A 30 2.67 -0.13 -1.47
CA LEU A 30 1.57 -0.24 -0.51
C LEU A 30 1.97 0.23 0.89
N VAL A 31 3.15 -0.13 1.37
CA VAL A 31 3.66 0.32 2.68
C VAL A 31 3.85 1.84 2.71
N ILE A 32 4.44 2.40 1.65
CA ILE A 32 4.65 3.87 1.55
C ILE A 32 3.31 4.60 1.51
N ILE A 33 2.38 4.15 0.67
CA ILE A 33 1.05 4.75 0.55
C ILE A 33 0.32 4.68 1.90
N ASN A 34 0.34 3.53 2.57
CA ASN A 34 -0.29 3.38 3.87
C ASN A 34 0.32 4.34 4.91
N SER A 35 1.64 4.44 4.98
CA SER A 35 2.34 5.30 5.93
C SER A 35 1.99 6.78 5.74
N VAL A 36 1.88 7.25 4.49
CA VAL A 36 1.59 8.66 4.19
C VAL A 36 0.09 8.95 4.26
N VAL A 37 -0.75 8.09 3.67
CA VAL A 37 -2.18 8.36 3.52
C VAL A 37 -2.93 8.12 4.82
N LEU A 38 -2.58 7.07 5.57
CA LEU A 38 -3.32 6.70 6.78
C LEU A 38 -3.22 7.79 7.85
N GLY A 39 -2.03 8.31 8.12
CA GLY A 39 -1.82 9.41 9.08
C GLY A 39 -2.59 10.67 8.68
N SER A 40 -2.50 11.08 7.42
CA SER A 40 -3.23 12.23 6.89
C SER A 40 -4.74 12.03 6.93
N PHE A 41 -5.23 10.84 6.60
CA PHE A 41 -6.64 10.49 6.65
C PHE A 41 -7.20 10.53 8.07
N TYR A 42 -6.48 9.97 9.05
CA TYR A 42 -6.88 10.03 10.45
C TYR A 42 -6.93 11.48 10.96
N MET A 43 -5.91 12.28 10.66
CA MET A 43 -5.89 13.70 11.04
C MET A 43 -7.07 14.45 10.44
N TYR A 44 -7.36 14.26 9.15
CA TYR A 44 -8.52 14.86 8.49
C TYR A 44 -9.83 14.41 9.12
N SER A 45 -10.00 13.11 9.37
CA SER A 45 -11.22 12.55 9.99
C SER A 45 -11.44 13.11 11.39
N LYS A 46 -10.39 13.18 12.21
CA LYS A 46 -10.47 13.73 13.57
C LYS A 46 -10.73 15.23 13.59
N THR A 47 -10.08 16.00 12.72
CA THR A 47 -10.36 17.43 12.54
C THR A 47 -11.84 17.65 12.19
N ARG A 48 -12.41 16.85 11.30
CA ARG A 48 -13.83 16.91 10.97
C ARG A 48 -14.72 16.59 12.18
N THR A 49 -14.37 15.57 12.96
CA THR A 49 -15.12 15.19 14.17
C THR A 49 -15.13 16.32 15.19
N VAL A 50 -13.96 16.89 15.50
CA VAL A 50 -13.84 18.00 16.45
C VAL A 50 -14.64 19.22 16.01
N ARG A 51 -14.63 19.54 14.70
CA ARG A 51 -15.47 20.64 14.14
C ARG A 51 -16.96 20.36 14.25
N ASN A 52 -17.39 19.13 14.01
CA ASN A 52 -18.80 18.76 14.18
C ASN A 52 -19.23 18.89 15.64
N VAL A 53 -18.36 18.53 16.58
CA VAL A 53 -18.60 18.70 18.02
C VAL A 53 -18.67 20.17 18.39
N TYR A 54 -17.79 21.03 17.88
CA TYR A 54 -17.89 22.47 18.04
C TYR A 54 -19.25 23.01 17.60
N ASN A 55 -19.67 22.66 16.38
CA ASN A 55 -20.97 23.10 15.84
C ASN A 55 -22.15 22.65 16.72
N ARG A 56 -22.07 21.43 17.25
CA ARG A 56 -23.09 20.88 18.15
C ARG A 56 -23.13 21.63 19.47
N ILE A 57 -21.97 21.88 20.10
CA ILE A 57 -21.87 22.64 21.34
C ILE A 57 -22.34 24.07 21.12
N ASN A 58 -21.96 24.74 20.04
CA ASN A 58 -22.40 26.07 19.70
C ASN A 58 -23.92 26.16 19.55
N ALA A 59 -24.53 25.18 18.88
CA ALA A 59 -25.98 25.12 18.73
C ALA A 59 -26.69 24.90 20.07
N PHE A 60 -26.13 24.12 20.99
CA PHE A 60 -26.71 23.95 22.36
C PHE A 60 -26.72 25.25 23.14
N TYR A 61 -25.61 25.98 23.16
CA TYR A 61 -25.52 27.26 23.85
C TYR A 61 -26.44 28.34 23.27
N ASN A 62 -26.71 28.28 21.96
CA ASN A 62 -27.63 29.20 21.31
C ASN A 62 -29.12 28.89 21.61
N ASN A 63 -29.49 27.61 21.78
CA ASN A 63 -30.88 27.21 21.88
C ASN A 63 -31.39 27.06 23.31
N ASN A 64 -30.55 26.66 24.28
CA ASN A 64 -31.01 26.17 25.58
C ASN A 64 -30.55 27.02 26.79
N GLY A 65 -29.79 28.10 26.57
CA GLY A 65 -29.31 28.94 27.69
C GLY A 65 -28.46 28.14 28.72
N ASN A 66 -28.59 28.47 30.00
CA ASN A 66 -27.85 27.86 31.12
C ASN A 66 -28.62 26.69 31.77
N ASP A 67 -29.06 25.70 31.02
CA ASP A 67 -29.75 24.53 31.58
C ASP A 67 -28.73 23.43 32.01
N ASN A 68 -28.95 22.79 33.17
CA ASN A 68 -28.11 21.70 33.69
C ASN A 68 -27.98 20.52 32.69
N SER A 69 -28.91 20.38 31.74
CA SER A 69 -28.88 19.41 30.68
C SER A 69 -27.65 19.57 29.72
N ILE A 70 -27.10 20.79 29.64
CA ILE A 70 -25.91 21.09 28.80
C ILE A 70 -24.68 20.38 29.37
N GLU A 71 -24.50 20.44 30.68
CA GLU A 71 -23.34 19.84 31.34
C GLU A 71 -23.30 18.32 31.13
N ASP A 72 -24.40 17.62 31.27
CA ASP A 72 -24.49 16.18 31.04
C ASP A 72 -24.23 15.83 29.59
N GLU A 73 -24.72 16.63 28.65
CA GLU A 73 -24.46 16.42 27.24
C GLU A 73 -22.98 16.66 26.88
N LEU A 74 -22.34 17.70 27.45
CA LEU A 74 -20.91 17.95 27.26
C LEU A 74 -20.06 16.80 27.81
N ARG A 75 -20.37 16.26 28.99
CA ARG A 75 -19.70 15.09 29.56
C ARG A 75 -19.88 13.86 28.67
N ARG A 76 -21.07 13.65 28.11
CA ARG A 76 -21.37 12.56 27.20
C ARG A 76 -20.59 12.68 25.89
N ILE A 77 -20.53 13.88 25.32
CA ILE A 77 -19.74 14.16 24.09
C ILE A 77 -18.25 13.89 24.36
N ALA A 78 -17.73 14.40 25.47
CA ALA A 78 -16.35 14.22 25.87
C ALA A 78 -15.99 12.73 26.02
N PHE A 79 -16.80 11.99 26.77
CA PHE A 79 -16.59 10.56 27.00
C PHE A 79 -16.63 9.75 25.71
N ASN A 80 -17.64 9.96 24.87
CA ASN A 80 -17.84 9.18 23.64
C ASN A 80 -16.74 9.41 22.60
N ASN A 81 -16.05 10.55 22.63
CA ASN A 81 -15.03 10.91 21.66
C ASN A 81 -13.60 10.92 22.24
N SER A 82 -13.47 10.65 23.55
CA SER A 82 -12.21 10.80 24.29
C SER A 82 -11.63 12.21 24.15
N PHE A 83 -12.48 13.23 24.36
CA PHE A 83 -12.12 14.63 24.29
C PHE A 83 -12.08 15.23 25.69
N ASP A 84 -11.15 16.17 25.88
CA ASP A 84 -11.19 17.10 26.98
C ASP A 84 -11.80 18.41 26.47
N ILE A 85 -12.90 18.83 27.12
CA ILE A 85 -13.65 20.02 26.75
C ILE A 85 -13.47 21.06 27.84
N PHE A 86 -13.13 22.28 27.44
CA PHE A 86 -12.93 23.40 28.32
C PHE A 86 -13.66 24.63 27.74
N ILE A 87 -14.46 25.30 28.58
CA ILE A 87 -15.24 26.47 28.18
C ILE A 87 -15.04 27.57 29.19
N GLU A 88 -14.66 28.76 28.72
CA GLU A 88 -14.48 29.96 29.52
C GLU A 88 -15.30 31.14 28.98
N THR A 89 -15.64 32.08 29.86
CA THR A 89 -16.21 33.36 29.46
C THR A 89 -15.15 34.28 28.86
N GLN A 90 -15.59 35.44 28.34
CA GLN A 90 -14.70 36.50 27.86
C GLN A 90 -13.79 37.08 28.98
N GLU A 91 -14.20 36.93 30.24
CA GLU A 91 -13.46 37.36 31.43
C GLU A 91 -12.53 36.26 31.98
N ASN A 92 -12.30 35.18 31.22
CA ASN A 92 -11.54 34.00 31.60
C ASN A 92 -12.10 33.25 32.83
N VAL A 93 -13.43 33.34 33.07
CA VAL A 93 -14.09 32.53 34.10
C VAL A 93 -14.49 31.20 33.52
N ILE A 94 -14.09 30.12 34.19
CA ILE A 94 -14.36 28.77 33.72
C ILE A 94 -15.82 28.45 33.92
N VAL A 95 -16.50 28.08 32.83
CA VAL A 95 -17.91 27.65 32.80
C VAL A 95 -18.02 26.14 32.89
N PHE A 96 -17.12 25.42 32.18
CA PHE A 96 -17.14 23.98 32.12
C PHE A 96 -15.74 23.43 31.88
N SER A 97 -15.43 22.31 32.53
CA SER A 97 -14.22 21.52 32.25
C SER A 97 -14.49 20.03 32.48
N THR A 98 -14.00 19.17 31.57
CA THR A 98 -14.01 17.72 31.76
C THR A 98 -12.78 17.21 32.47
N ASP A 99 -11.67 17.95 32.37
CA ASP A 99 -10.41 17.59 33.00
C ASP A 99 -10.45 17.91 34.51
N LYS A 100 -10.02 16.97 35.32
CA LYS A 100 -9.86 17.14 36.76
C LYS A 100 -8.60 17.95 37.09
N ASP A 101 -7.62 17.90 36.19
CA ASP A 101 -6.37 18.66 36.29
C ASP A 101 -6.42 19.90 35.39
N LEU A 102 -7.18 20.87 35.86
CA LEU A 102 -7.38 22.15 35.20
C LEU A 102 -6.05 22.86 34.86
N TYR A 103 -5.02 22.62 35.65
CA TYR A 103 -3.70 23.22 35.47
C TYR A 103 -3.03 22.72 34.17
N THR A 104 -3.16 21.43 33.86
CA THR A 104 -2.59 20.84 32.64
C THR A 104 -3.26 21.42 31.41
N THR A 105 -4.60 21.55 31.41
CA THR A 105 -5.36 22.12 30.30
C THR A 105 -5.03 23.60 30.08
N ILE A 106 -4.95 24.40 31.15
CA ILE A 106 -4.58 25.81 31.06
C ILE A 106 -3.15 25.97 30.54
N ASN A 107 -2.21 25.18 31.02
CA ASN A 107 -0.82 25.21 30.55
C ASN A 107 -0.71 24.84 29.08
N MET A 108 -1.46 23.85 28.60
CA MET A 108 -1.53 23.52 27.18
C MET A 108 -1.99 24.71 26.34
N ILE A 109 -3.10 25.34 26.73
CA ILE A 109 -3.67 26.48 26.01
C ILE A 109 -2.72 27.67 26.03
N THR A 110 -2.10 27.96 27.16
CA THR A 110 -1.17 29.08 27.32
C THR A 110 0.14 28.84 26.55
N ASN A 111 0.69 27.63 26.60
CA ASN A 111 1.86 27.24 25.83
C ASN A 111 1.60 27.25 24.32
N ALA A 112 0.44 26.80 23.89
CA ALA A 112 0.03 26.88 22.49
C ALA A 112 -0.05 28.32 21.97
N LYS A 113 -0.54 29.25 22.78
CA LYS A 113 -0.60 30.68 22.44
C LYS A 113 0.79 31.34 22.42
N ASN A 114 1.72 30.89 23.25
CA ASN A 114 3.03 31.53 23.44
C ASN A 114 4.17 30.92 22.60
N SER A 115 4.02 29.73 22.05
CA SER A 115 5.08 28.99 21.36
C SER A 115 4.75 28.80 19.88
N SER A 116 5.21 29.73 19.03
CA SER A 116 4.99 29.63 17.58
C SER A 116 5.73 28.48 16.90
N ASN A 117 6.71 27.85 17.56
CA ASN A 117 7.51 26.75 16.98
C ASN A 117 6.96 25.34 17.22
N ASP A 118 6.00 25.17 18.13
CA ASP A 118 5.47 23.87 18.54
C ASP A 118 4.02 23.65 18.08
N VAL A 119 3.44 24.61 17.35
CA VAL A 119 2.07 24.60 16.89
C VAL A 119 2.02 24.47 15.37
N ASN A 120 1.41 23.40 14.89
CA ASN A 120 1.13 23.21 13.47
C ASN A 120 -0.38 23.37 13.23
N VAL A 121 -0.77 24.49 12.60
CA VAL A 121 -2.19 24.75 12.26
C VAL A 121 -2.62 23.83 11.13
N ILE A 122 -3.64 23.00 11.40
CA ILE A 122 -4.20 22.04 10.45
C ILE A 122 -5.38 22.67 9.70
N PHE A 123 -6.18 23.45 10.42
CA PHE A 123 -7.36 24.11 9.89
C PHE A 123 -7.61 25.42 10.64
N SER A 124 -7.98 26.48 9.92
CA SER A 124 -8.36 27.76 10.51
C SER A 124 -9.46 28.41 9.67
N ASP A 125 -10.47 28.95 10.35
CA ASP A 125 -11.48 29.83 9.78
C ASP A 125 -11.75 31.01 10.73
N GLU A 126 -12.77 31.82 10.45
CA GLU A 126 -13.08 33.04 11.24
C GLU A 126 -13.42 32.76 12.70
N LYS A 127 -13.95 31.56 13.04
CA LYS A 127 -14.45 31.22 14.37
C LYS A 127 -13.63 30.18 15.10
N ILE A 128 -12.94 29.29 14.35
CA ILE A 128 -12.25 28.15 14.94
C ILE A 128 -10.86 27.95 14.32
N GLU A 129 -9.94 27.51 15.14
CA GLU A 129 -8.62 27.04 14.73
C GLU A 129 -8.39 25.63 15.28
N VAL A 130 -7.90 24.72 14.45
CA VAL A 130 -7.50 23.38 14.85
C VAL A 130 -6.01 23.23 14.61
N SER A 131 -5.29 22.91 15.65
CA SER A 131 -3.83 22.83 15.63
C SER A 131 -3.34 21.51 16.23
N LYS A 132 -2.23 20.99 15.70
CA LYS A 132 -1.45 19.93 16.36
C LYS A 132 -0.41 20.63 17.25
N ILE A 133 -0.41 20.30 18.52
CA ILE A 133 0.50 20.84 19.53
C ILE A 133 1.41 19.74 20.03
N ASN A 134 2.70 20.01 20.09
CA ASN A 134 3.68 19.15 20.73
C ASN A 134 3.91 19.59 22.17
N ASP A 135 3.42 18.80 23.13
CA ASP A 135 3.74 19.01 24.54
C ASP A 135 5.10 18.40 24.87
N LYS A 136 6.10 19.26 24.93
CA LYS A 136 7.49 18.87 25.26
C LYS A 136 7.66 18.34 26.69
N TYR A 137 6.75 18.69 27.61
CA TYR A 137 6.82 18.23 28.99
C TYR A 137 6.45 16.76 29.12
N ASN A 138 5.36 16.37 28.48
CA ASN A 138 4.84 15.00 28.52
C ASN A 138 5.28 14.17 27.31
N ASN A 139 5.95 14.78 26.34
CA ASN A 139 6.32 14.18 25.06
C ASN A 139 5.10 13.57 24.33
N ILE A 140 3.95 14.26 24.43
CA ILE A 140 2.68 13.85 23.84
C ILE A 140 2.21 14.91 22.86
N ASN A 141 1.81 14.49 21.68
CA ASN A 141 1.15 15.35 20.72
C ASN A 141 -0.36 15.43 21.02
N TYR A 142 -0.92 16.62 20.94
CA TYR A 142 -2.34 16.87 21.08
C TYR A 142 -2.92 17.52 19.83
N ILE A 143 -4.20 17.24 19.57
CA ILE A 143 -5.01 18.03 18.65
C ILE A 143 -5.86 18.96 19.50
N LEU A 144 -5.71 20.26 19.30
CA LEU A 144 -6.46 21.29 19.99
C LEU A 144 -7.33 22.04 18.98
N LEU A 145 -8.64 22.10 19.24
CA LEU A 145 -9.53 23.08 18.66
C LEU A 145 -9.69 24.25 19.64
N SER A 146 -9.42 25.45 19.19
CA SER A 146 -9.73 26.70 19.87
C SER A 146 -10.78 27.44 19.05
N GLY A 147 -11.90 27.83 19.65
CA GLY A 147 -12.96 28.49 18.93
C GLY A 147 -13.82 29.41 19.81
N ARG A 148 -14.46 30.40 19.17
CA ARG A 148 -15.38 31.31 19.81
C ARG A 148 -16.81 30.90 19.50
N LEU A 149 -17.62 30.69 20.54
CA LEU A 149 -19.04 30.41 20.43
C LEU A 149 -19.83 31.71 20.14
N ASP A 150 -21.03 31.58 19.60
CA ASP A 150 -21.88 32.71 19.21
C ASP A 150 -22.37 33.51 20.44
N ASN A 151 -22.42 32.90 21.63
CA ASN A 151 -22.68 33.58 22.90
C ASN A 151 -21.48 34.34 23.47
N GLY A 152 -20.35 34.32 22.78
CA GLY A 152 -19.11 34.99 23.16
C GLY A 152 -18.16 34.17 24.03
N TYR A 153 -18.51 32.94 24.44
CA TYR A 153 -17.63 32.07 25.21
C TYR A 153 -16.51 31.52 24.32
N HIS A 154 -15.39 31.19 24.95
CA HIS A 154 -14.27 30.47 24.30
C HIS A 154 -14.41 28.99 24.60
N LEU A 155 -14.39 28.16 23.56
CA LEU A 155 -14.42 26.71 23.63
C LEU A 155 -13.07 26.14 23.18
N TYR A 156 -12.53 25.28 24.01
CA TYR A 156 -11.35 24.48 23.67
C TYR A 156 -11.74 23.01 23.74
N ILE A 157 -11.35 22.27 22.71
CA ILE A 157 -11.49 20.81 22.66
C ILE A 157 -10.12 20.22 22.41
N SER A 158 -9.64 19.43 23.33
CA SER A 158 -8.33 18.78 23.26
C SER A 158 -8.50 17.27 23.17
N MET A 159 -7.59 16.61 22.44
CA MET A 159 -7.47 15.16 22.41
C MET A 159 -6.03 14.75 22.20
N PRO A 160 -5.54 13.67 22.84
CA PRO A 160 -4.21 13.16 22.57
C PRO A 160 -4.13 12.58 21.16
N ALA A 161 -3.02 12.85 20.47
CA ALA A 161 -2.75 12.31 19.14
C ALA A 161 -2.07 10.92 19.19
N VAL A 162 -1.59 10.50 20.36
CA VAL A 162 -0.90 9.22 20.57
C VAL A 162 -1.68 8.01 20.04
N PRO A 163 -2.99 7.85 20.31
CA PRO A 163 -3.75 6.72 19.76
C PRO A 163 -3.78 6.66 18.24
N ILE A 164 -3.63 7.81 17.58
CA ILE A 164 -3.56 7.91 16.11
C ILE A 164 -2.19 7.42 15.63
N GLU A 165 -1.12 7.90 16.25
CA GLU A 165 0.25 7.55 15.92
C GLU A 165 0.51 6.06 16.15
N GLU A 166 0.06 5.50 17.28
CA GLU A 166 0.11 4.07 17.58
C GLU A 166 -0.68 3.22 16.57
N SER A 167 -1.87 3.67 16.18
CA SER A 167 -2.70 2.96 15.19
C SER A 167 -2.02 2.87 13.82
N VAL A 168 -1.33 3.94 13.40
CA VAL A 168 -0.55 3.97 12.16
C VAL A 168 0.65 3.03 12.27
N GLU A 169 1.34 3.04 13.40
CA GLU A 169 2.50 2.18 13.63
C GLU A 169 2.12 0.71 13.63
N ILE A 170 1.07 0.32 14.36
CA ILE A 170 0.55 -1.05 14.38
C ILE A 170 0.12 -1.49 12.97
N SER A 171 -0.56 -0.62 12.23
CA SER A 171 -0.96 -0.89 10.85
C SER A 171 0.26 -1.13 9.94
N ASN A 172 1.30 -0.29 10.06
CA ASN A 172 2.53 -0.46 9.30
C ASN A 172 3.26 -1.76 9.64
N GLN A 173 3.36 -2.12 10.92
CA GLN A 173 3.95 -3.39 11.36
C GLN A 173 3.17 -4.59 10.79
N ALA A 174 1.84 -4.56 10.85
CA ALA A 174 1.00 -5.60 10.27
C ALA A 174 1.20 -5.72 8.76
N LEU A 175 1.27 -4.61 8.03
CA LEU A 175 1.53 -4.60 6.58
C LEU A 175 2.91 -5.15 6.22
N ILE A 176 3.93 -4.87 7.00
CA ILE A 176 5.28 -5.43 6.79
C ILE A 176 5.24 -6.96 6.94
N ILE A 177 4.59 -7.46 7.99
CA ILE A 177 4.47 -8.91 8.22
C ILE A 177 3.70 -9.58 7.08
N ILE A 178 2.55 -9.03 6.72
CA ILE A 178 1.73 -9.52 5.60
C ILE A 178 2.51 -9.46 4.29
N GLY A 179 3.24 -8.37 4.05
CA GLY A 179 4.08 -8.17 2.88
C GLY A 179 5.18 -9.25 2.76
N LEU A 180 5.83 -9.60 3.86
CA LEU A 180 6.82 -10.68 3.89
C LEU A 180 6.20 -12.04 3.55
N ILE A 181 5.01 -12.33 4.08
CA ILE A 181 4.28 -13.57 3.77
C ILE A 181 3.93 -13.62 2.28
N ILE A 182 3.41 -12.52 1.73
CA ILE A 182 3.09 -12.40 0.30
C ILE A 182 4.34 -12.60 -0.56
N LEU A 183 5.48 -12.03 -0.19
CA LEU A 183 6.74 -12.22 -0.90
C LEU A 183 7.20 -13.68 -0.92
N LEU A 184 7.08 -14.39 0.18
CA LEU A 184 7.41 -15.81 0.25
C LEU A 184 6.49 -16.66 -0.64
N ILE A 185 5.18 -16.46 -0.54
CA ILE A 185 4.19 -17.17 -1.36
C ILE A 185 4.41 -16.87 -2.85
N SER A 186 4.61 -15.60 -3.19
CA SER A 186 4.82 -15.18 -4.57
C SER A 186 6.10 -15.73 -5.18
N ALA A 187 7.17 -15.88 -4.40
CA ALA A 187 8.41 -16.50 -4.86
C ALA A 187 8.20 -17.98 -5.23
N ILE A 188 7.41 -18.71 -4.44
CA ILE A 188 7.06 -20.11 -4.74
C ILE A 188 6.24 -20.18 -6.04
N ILE A 189 5.19 -19.36 -6.15
CA ILE A 189 4.32 -19.31 -7.33
C ILE A 189 5.12 -18.89 -8.58
N ALA A 190 5.95 -17.85 -8.48
CA ALA A 190 6.80 -17.39 -9.58
C ALA A 190 7.79 -18.46 -10.03
N SER A 191 8.36 -19.25 -9.11
CA SER A 191 9.22 -20.36 -9.43
C SER A 191 8.49 -21.47 -10.21
N TYR A 192 7.27 -21.79 -9.77
CA TYR A 192 6.42 -22.78 -10.45
C TYR A 192 6.02 -22.33 -11.87
N ILE A 193 5.52 -21.10 -12.00
CA ILE A 193 5.12 -20.53 -13.29
C ILE A 193 6.33 -20.43 -14.23
N SER A 194 7.44 -19.90 -13.74
CA SER A 194 8.68 -19.78 -14.53
C SER A 194 9.16 -21.14 -15.06
N LYS A 195 9.05 -22.20 -14.26
CA LYS A 195 9.38 -23.56 -14.70
C LYS A 195 8.40 -24.06 -15.75
N LYS A 196 7.09 -23.93 -15.52
CA LYS A 196 6.04 -24.43 -16.39
C LYS A 196 6.10 -23.82 -17.81
N PHE A 197 6.36 -22.52 -17.92
CA PHE A 197 6.41 -21.83 -19.22
C PHE A 197 7.78 -21.84 -19.89
N SER A 198 8.87 -21.72 -19.13
CA SER A 198 10.19 -21.60 -19.72
C SER A 198 10.78 -22.94 -20.16
N GLU A 199 10.43 -24.04 -19.51
CA GLU A 199 11.00 -25.36 -19.83
C GLU A 199 10.62 -25.85 -21.24
N PRO A 200 9.31 -25.81 -21.63
CA PRO A 200 8.92 -26.13 -23.00
C PRO A 200 9.54 -25.21 -24.06
N ILE A 201 9.64 -23.92 -23.83
CA ILE A 201 10.23 -22.96 -24.76
C ILE A 201 11.73 -23.27 -24.99
N VAL A 202 12.47 -23.60 -23.93
CA VAL A 202 13.88 -24.03 -24.05
C VAL A 202 14.01 -25.35 -24.84
N GLN A 203 13.06 -26.27 -24.61
CA GLN A 203 12.99 -27.55 -25.34
C GLN A 203 12.76 -27.33 -26.84
N LEU A 204 11.77 -26.48 -27.19
CA LEU A 204 11.46 -26.13 -28.57
C LEU A 204 12.64 -25.43 -29.25
N ASN A 205 13.33 -24.53 -28.57
CA ASN A 205 14.55 -23.92 -29.10
C ASN A 205 15.67 -24.93 -29.33
N ALA A 206 15.84 -25.94 -28.48
CA ALA A 206 16.81 -26.99 -28.67
C ALA A 206 16.47 -27.87 -29.88
N ILE A 207 15.21 -28.21 -30.08
CA ILE A 207 14.71 -28.99 -31.24
C ILE A 207 14.93 -28.20 -32.53
N THR A 208 14.55 -26.94 -32.60
CA THR A 208 14.73 -26.10 -33.79
C THR A 208 16.23 -25.91 -34.14
N ASN A 209 17.10 -25.79 -33.14
CA ASN A 209 18.55 -25.73 -33.36
C ASN A 209 19.13 -27.06 -33.91
N LYS A 210 18.57 -28.21 -33.55
CA LYS A 210 18.97 -29.51 -34.14
C LYS A 210 18.43 -29.64 -35.57
N MET A 211 17.17 -29.25 -35.81
CA MET A 211 16.60 -29.22 -37.14
C MET A 211 17.41 -28.36 -38.12
N ALA A 212 17.94 -27.23 -37.68
CA ALA A 212 18.81 -26.35 -38.47
C ALA A 212 20.14 -27.05 -38.87
N LYS A 213 20.55 -28.11 -38.14
CA LYS A 213 21.70 -28.94 -38.44
C LYS A 213 21.32 -30.23 -39.16
N LEU A 214 20.11 -30.33 -39.69
CA LEU A 214 19.55 -31.49 -40.36
C LEU A 214 19.43 -32.73 -39.44
N ASP A 215 19.38 -32.52 -38.11
CA ASP A 215 19.09 -33.56 -37.12
C ASP A 215 17.63 -33.48 -36.70
N PHE A 216 16.81 -34.42 -37.21
CA PHE A 216 15.36 -34.50 -36.96
C PHE A 216 15.02 -35.56 -35.92
N SER A 217 16.02 -36.12 -35.21
CA SER A 217 15.83 -37.22 -34.27
C SER A 217 15.02 -36.84 -33.02
N GLN A 218 15.01 -35.55 -32.64
CA GLN A 218 14.37 -35.09 -31.45
C GLN A 218 13.03 -34.40 -31.79
N LYS A 219 11.97 -34.85 -31.14
CA LYS A 219 10.63 -34.30 -31.28
C LYS A 219 10.16 -33.72 -29.95
N TYR A 220 9.27 -32.75 -30.02
CA TYR A 220 8.59 -32.19 -28.85
C TYR A 220 7.60 -33.24 -28.33
N THR A 221 7.65 -33.51 -27.03
CA THR A 221 6.68 -34.34 -26.34
C THR A 221 5.63 -33.44 -25.75
N PRO A 222 4.35 -33.53 -26.20
CA PRO A 222 3.30 -32.71 -25.65
C PRO A 222 3.14 -32.93 -24.13
N VAL A 223 3.04 -31.83 -23.38
CA VAL A 223 2.68 -31.86 -21.97
C VAL A 223 1.14 -31.83 -21.88
N ASP A 224 0.56 -32.41 -20.84
CA ASP A 224 -0.89 -32.47 -20.64
C ASP A 224 -1.47 -31.08 -20.29
N THR A 225 -1.28 -30.12 -21.20
CA THR A 225 -1.83 -28.76 -21.14
C THR A 225 -2.32 -28.40 -22.54
N ASP A 226 -3.54 -27.90 -22.61
CA ASP A 226 -4.16 -27.47 -23.87
C ASP A 226 -3.87 -25.95 -24.02
N ASP A 227 -2.59 -25.62 -24.24
CA ASP A 227 -2.11 -24.25 -24.39
C ASP A 227 -1.37 -24.03 -25.72
N GLU A 228 -1.14 -22.74 -26.04
CA GLU A 228 -0.50 -22.31 -27.29
C GLU A 228 0.95 -22.85 -27.45
N ILE A 229 1.62 -23.16 -26.35
CA ILE A 229 2.97 -23.72 -26.35
C ILE A 229 2.93 -25.18 -26.87
N ASN A 230 1.92 -25.92 -26.47
CA ASN A 230 1.70 -27.28 -26.89
C ASN A 230 1.34 -27.34 -28.39
N ASP A 231 0.54 -26.41 -28.86
CA ASP A 231 0.19 -26.31 -30.28
C ASP A 231 1.38 -25.87 -31.14
N LEU A 232 2.23 -24.98 -30.63
CA LEU A 232 3.50 -24.64 -31.26
C LEU A 232 4.41 -25.88 -31.34
N GLY A 233 4.48 -26.68 -30.29
CA GLY A 233 5.24 -27.91 -30.26
C GLY A 233 4.80 -28.94 -31.30
N LYS A 234 3.49 -29.17 -31.43
CA LYS A 234 2.88 -30.03 -32.47
C LYS A 234 3.21 -29.51 -33.89
N SER A 235 3.15 -28.19 -34.08
CA SER A 235 3.44 -27.54 -35.35
C SER A 235 4.94 -27.72 -35.75
N ILE A 236 5.87 -27.59 -34.80
CA ILE A 236 7.28 -27.84 -34.99
C ILE A 236 7.55 -29.30 -35.32
N ASN A 237 6.86 -30.25 -34.66
CA ASN A 237 6.97 -31.66 -35.01
C ASN A 237 6.54 -31.92 -36.46
N THR A 238 5.38 -31.38 -36.85
CA THR A 238 4.89 -31.51 -38.22
C THR A 238 5.83 -30.91 -39.25
N MET A 239 6.43 -29.77 -38.97
CA MET A 239 7.46 -29.15 -39.82
C MET A 239 8.70 -30.02 -39.93
N SER A 240 9.15 -30.58 -38.80
CA SER A 240 10.29 -31.50 -38.74
C SER A 240 10.07 -32.72 -39.61
N ASP A 241 8.89 -33.35 -39.55
CA ASP A 241 8.58 -34.53 -40.38
C ASP A 241 8.56 -34.21 -41.87
N LYS A 242 7.98 -33.08 -42.25
CA LYS A 242 7.96 -32.63 -43.65
C LYS A 242 9.36 -32.35 -44.19
N LEU A 243 10.18 -31.63 -43.40
CA LEU A 243 11.57 -31.33 -43.79
C LEU A 243 12.42 -32.61 -43.92
N GLU A 244 12.31 -33.54 -42.99
CA GLU A 244 13.00 -34.81 -43.03
C GLU A 244 12.64 -35.59 -44.30
N THR A 245 11.35 -35.70 -44.63
CA THR A 245 10.85 -36.38 -45.83
C THR A 245 11.35 -35.69 -47.09
N THR A 246 11.28 -34.36 -47.18
CA THR A 246 11.74 -33.59 -48.34
C THR A 246 13.23 -33.76 -48.57
N ILE A 247 14.04 -33.74 -47.52
CA ILE A 247 15.51 -33.93 -47.62
C ILE A 247 15.86 -35.36 -48.07
N LYS A 248 15.15 -36.37 -47.57
CA LYS A 248 15.34 -37.77 -48.04
C LYS A 248 15.00 -37.89 -49.52
N GLN A 249 13.93 -37.28 -49.98
CA GLN A 249 13.54 -37.28 -51.43
C GLN A 249 14.59 -36.56 -52.28
N LEU A 250 15.04 -35.39 -51.85
CA LEU A 250 16.09 -34.65 -52.59
C LEU A 250 17.39 -35.46 -52.70
N ARG A 251 17.80 -36.12 -51.62
CA ARG A 251 19.00 -36.97 -51.64
C ARG A 251 18.84 -38.20 -52.57
N ALA A 252 17.65 -38.82 -52.58
CA ALA A 252 17.36 -39.91 -53.46
C ALA A 252 17.39 -39.49 -54.95
N ASN A 253 16.70 -38.37 -55.28
CA ASN A 253 16.69 -37.81 -56.63
C ASN A 253 18.09 -37.41 -57.12
N ASN A 254 18.92 -36.78 -56.24
CA ASN A 254 20.30 -36.44 -56.60
C ASN A 254 21.14 -37.67 -56.86
N SER A 255 20.98 -38.74 -56.05
CA SER A 255 21.72 -40.02 -56.28
C SER A 255 21.27 -40.74 -57.56
N GLU A 256 20.01 -40.60 -57.98
CA GLU A 256 19.54 -41.12 -59.27
C GLU A 256 20.10 -40.33 -60.42
N LEU A 257 20.10 -38.98 -60.36
CA LEU A 257 20.67 -38.10 -61.35
C LEU A 257 22.22 -38.34 -61.53
N GLU A 258 22.95 -38.56 -60.42
CA GLU A 258 24.39 -38.90 -60.49
C GLU A 258 24.62 -40.19 -61.22
N LYS A 259 23.76 -41.23 -61.07
CA LYS A 259 23.89 -42.51 -61.81
C LYS A 259 23.61 -42.34 -63.30
N ASP A 260 22.57 -41.56 -63.65
CA ASP A 260 22.22 -41.30 -65.04
C ASP A 260 23.23 -40.48 -65.78
N ILE A 261 24.12 -39.78 -65.10
CA ILE A 261 25.21 -38.99 -65.68
C ILE A 261 26.49 -39.90 -65.91
N GLU A 262 26.66 -40.96 -65.11
CA GLU A 262 27.76 -41.88 -65.18
C GLU A 262 27.55 -43.03 -66.23
N GLU A 263 26.34 -43.27 -66.73
CA GLU A 263 26.02 -44.15 -67.83
C GLU A 263 26.11 -43.45 -69.19
#